data_fdc1e83381bf33fc7e59b62ab47697cb
#
_entry.id   fdc1e83381bf33fc7e59b62ab47697cb
#
_cell.length_a   1.000
_cell.length_b   1.000
_cell.length_c   1.000
_cell.angle_alpha   90.00
_cell.angle_beta   90.00
_cell.angle_gamma   90.00
#
_symmetry.space_group_name_H-M   'P 1'
#
loop_
_entity.id
_entity.type
_entity.pdbx_description
1 polymer ?
#
loop_
_entity_poly.entity_id
_entity_poly.type
_entity_poly.pdbx_seq_one_letter_code
_entity_poly.pdbx_strand_id
1 'polypeptide(L)'
;MKLEFPIFQIINEEGQLTDEKYKERMTEDLVKKFYYNMVRIRTFDRKAISLQRQGRLGTYAPFEGQEASQVGSALALEKDDWVFPTYRDHGATLTFGANMARTYLYWNGRVEGCVPEEGKKIFPPAVPIATQLPHAAGAAMAEQRKGTKNAAIAYFGDGATSEGDFHEGLNFASVFQAPVIFFNQNNGFAISVPIEKQMNSKTVAQKAIAYDMPSIRVDGNDVFAVYFQTREGLDRARNGGGPTLIEAITWRYGAHTTADDPTKYRNQSDSDKIREIQDPLLRVERYMKRNNLWDEEWVAKMIGEVTSEIEQAIKEMEAFPKPNVNDLFDYVFEKAVWPITKQKEQYFQLNGRED
;
A
#
# COMPACT_ATOMS: atom_id res chain seq x y z
N MET A 1 33.04 10.94 -5.01
CA MET A 1 32.55 9.55 -5.05
C MET A 1 31.22 9.54 -5.78
N LYS A 2 31.07 8.81 -6.90
CA LYS A 2 29.78 8.66 -7.55
C LYS A 2 28.94 7.73 -6.68
N LEU A 3 27.89 8.22 -6.07
CA LEU A 3 26.95 7.40 -5.34
C LEU A 3 26.08 6.66 -6.38
N GLU A 4 26.16 5.34 -6.39
CA GLU A 4 25.39 4.48 -7.27
C GLU A 4 24.34 3.76 -6.44
N PHE A 5 23.10 3.76 -6.92
CA PHE A 5 21.97 3.05 -6.32
C PHE A 5 21.44 2.03 -7.35
N PRO A 6 22.10 0.87 -7.50
CA PRO A 6 21.62 -0.17 -8.41
C PRO A 6 20.28 -0.70 -7.94
N ILE A 7 19.49 -1.20 -8.90
CA ILE A 7 18.21 -1.87 -8.59
C ILE A 7 18.54 -3.31 -8.17
N PHE A 8 18.12 -3.67 -6.97
CA PHE A 8 18.25 -5.02 -6.44
C PHE A 8 17.12 -5.90 -6.98
N GLN A 9 17.46 -7.09 -7.49
CA GLN A 9 16.54 -8.04 -8.09
C GLN A 9 16.95 -9.46 -7.71
N ILE A 10 15.99 -10.35 -7.50
CA ILE A 10 16.19 -11.79 -7.20
C ILE A 10 15.71 -12.67 -8.35
N ILE A 11 14.58 -12.32 -8.98
CA ILE A 11 14.13 -12.98 -10.20
C ILE A 11 13.95 -11.93 -11.30
N ASN A 12 14.37 -12.28 -12.54
CA ASN A 12 14.17 -11.41 -13.69
C ASN A 12 12.74 -11.54 -14.27
N GLU A 13 12.46 -10.80 -15.33
CA GLU A 13 11.15 -10.76 -15.98
C GLU A 13 10.73 -12.12 -16.58
N GLU A 14 11.69 -12.97 -16.92
CA GLU A 14 11.47 -14.34 -17.40
C GLU A 14 11.27 -15.35 -16.26
N GLY A 15 11.27 -14.91 -15.00
CA GLY A 15 11.17 -15.78 -13.84
C GLY A 15 12.42 -16.61 -13.59
N GLN A 16 13.59 -16.11 -13.99
CA GLN A 16 14.88 -16.76 -13.72
C GLN A 16 15.50 -16.15 -12.47
N LEU A 17 16.08 -17.01 -11.63
CA LEU A 17 16.82 -16.58 -10.45
C LEU A 17 18.12 -15.85 -10.86
N THR A 18 18.33 -14.66 -10.34
CA THR A 18 19.53 -13.83 -10.61
C THR A 18 20.57 -13.90 -9.48
N ASP A 19 20.17 -14.35 -8.28
CA ASP A 19 21.05 -14.50 -7.13
C ASP A 19 20.76 -15.83 -6.39
N GLU A 20 21.61 -16.83 -6.64
CA GLU A 20 21.46 -18.20 -6.09
C GLU A 20 21.43 -18.28 -4.55
N LYS A 21 21.96 -17.28 -3.84
CA LYS A 21 21.93 -17.26 -2.36
C LYS A 21 20.52 -17.22 -1.76
N TYR A 22 19.52 -16.80 -2.56
CA TYR A 22 18.13 -16.75 -2.11
C TYR A 22 17.36 -18.05 -2.37
N LYS A 23 17.88 -18.97 -3.19
CA LYS A 23 17.18 -20.18 -3.64
C LYS A 23 16.58 -21.00 -2.50
N GLU A 24 17.38 -21.32 -1.50
CA GLU A 24 16.92 -22.12 -0.35
C GLU A 24 15.88 -21.39 0.52
N ARG A 25 15.87 -20.06 0.48
CA ARG A 25 14.91 -19.23 1.22
C ARG A 25 13.57 -19.08 0.48
N MET A 26 13.53 -19.40 -0.82
CA MET A 26 12.34 -19.35 -1.67
C MET A 26 11.59 -20.67 -1.63
N THR A 27 11.07 -21.03 -0.45
CA THR A 27 10.30 -22.27 -0.25
C THR A 27 9.02 -22.27 -1.07
N GLU A 28 8.52 -23.45 -1.44
CA GLU A 28 7.27 -23.61 -2.19
C GLU A 28 6.10 -22.89 -1.51
N ASP A 29 5.96 -23.03 -0.20
CA ASP A 29 4.90 -22.37 0.58
C ASP A 29 4.99 -20.84 0.49
N LEU A 30 6.19 -20.28 0.54
CA LEU A 30 6.40 -18.83 0.43
C LEU A 30 6.04 -18.35 -0.98
N VAL A 31 6.47 -19.08 -2.02
CA VAL A 31 6.16 -18.76 -3.42
C VAL A 31 4.64 -18.80 -3.66
N LYS A 32 3.98 -19.85 -3.23
CA LYS A 32 2.52 -19.99 -3.33
C LYS A 32 1.78 -18.91 -2.54
N LYS A 33 2.29 -18.55 -1.36
CA LYS A 33 1.73 -17.46 -0.54
C LYS A 33 1.84 -16.11 -1.24
N PHE A 34 2.94 -15.80 -1.90
CA PHE A 34 3.07 -14.58 -2.70
C PHE A 34 2.09 -14.58 -3.86
N TYR A 35 2.06 -15.66 -4.65
CA TYR A 35 1.18 -15.75 -5.81
C TYR A 35 -0.29 -15.62 -5.42
N TYR A 36 -0.72 -16.36 -4.38
CA TYR A 36 -2.07 -16.26 -3.82
C TYR A 36 -2.47 -14.82 -3.46
N ASN A 37 -1.64 -14.13 -2.67
CA ASN A 37 -1.96 -12.78 -2.23
C ASN A 37 -1.95 -11.78 -3.39
N MET A 38 -1.03 -11.90 -4.35
CA MET A 38 -1.04 -11.03 -5.52
C MET A 38 -2.28 -11.24 -6.40
N VAL A 39 -2.72 -12.48 -6.62
CA VAL A 39 -3.99 -12.78 -7.32
C VAL A 39 -5.17 -12.21 -6.56
N ARG A 40 -5.21 -12.41 -5.25
CA ARG A 40 -6.27 -11.93 -4.35
C ARG A 40 -6.44 -10.42 -4.44
N ILE A 41 -5.35 -9.66 -4.30
CA ILE A 41 -5.44 -8.20 -4.32
C ILE A 41 -5.67 -7.64 -5.73
N ARG A 42 -5.15 -8.26 -6.79
CA ARG A 42 -5.47 -7.88 -8.18
C ARG A 42 -6.94 -8.09 -8.51
N THR A 43 -7.51 -9.21 -8.06
CA THR A 43 -8.92 -9.50 -8.27
C THR A 43 -9.80 -8.51 -7.52
N PHE A 44 -9.42 -8.16 -6.29
CA PHE A 44 -10.05 -7.08 -5.52
C PHE A 44 -10.00 -5.74 -6.28
N ASP A 45 -8.83 -5.33 -6.77
CA ASP A 45 -8.62 -4.05 -7.47
C ASP A 45 -9.50 -3.94 -8.71
N ARG A 46 -9.50 -4.98 -9.56
CA ARG A 46 -10.34 -5.03 -10.77
C ARG A 46 -11.83 -5.02 -10.44
N LYS A 47 -12.23 -5.69 -9.37
CA LYS A 47 -13.62 -5.71 -8.93
C LYS A 47 -14.04 -4.33 -8.39
N ALA A 48 -13.18 -3.64 -7.65
CA ALA A 48 -13.42 -2.27 -7.17
C ALA A 48 -13.68 -1.29 -8.33
N ILE A 49 -12.88 -1.36 -9.41
CA ILE A 49 -13.11 -0.56 -10.63
C ILE A 49 -14.49 -0.87 -11.23
N SER A 50 -14.85 -2.16 -11.31
CA SER A 50 -16.15 -2.57 -11.83
C SER A 50 -17.31 -2.06 -10.98
N LEU A 51 -17.21 -2.14 -9.65
CA LEU A 51 -18.20 -1.61 -8.71
C LEU A 51 -18.37 -0.10 -8.82
N GLN A 52 -17.24 0.62 -8.97
CA GLN A 52 -17.27 2.07 -9.16
C GLN A 52 -17.98 2.45 -10.45
N ARG A 53 -17.71 1.76 -11.57
CA ARG A 53 -18.41 1.99 -12.85
C ARG A 53 -19.92 1.69 -12.79
N GLN A 54 -20.33 0.82 -11.86
CA GLN A 54 -21.74 0.51 -11.58
C GLN A 54 -22.38 1.50 -10.60
N GLY A 55 -21.65 2.51 -10.09
CA GLY A 55 -22.12 3.46 -9.09
C GLY A 55 -22.28 2.86 -7.68
N ARG A 56 -21.69 1.68 -7.43
CA ARG A 56 -21.71 1.00 -6.12
C ARG A 56 -20.54 1.40 -5.21
N LEU A 57 -19.54 2.07 -5.76
CA LEU A 57 -18.49 2.79 -5.03
C LEU A 57 -18.44 4.23 -5.51
N GLY A 58 -18.04 5.17 -4.65
CA GLY A 58 -17.98 6.60 -4.97
C GLY A 58 -16.82 6.94 -5.90
N THR A 59 -15.62 6.66 -5.48
CA THR A 59 -14.38 6.77 -6.28
C THR A 59 -13.48 5.60 -5.97
N TYR A 60 -12.40 5.42 -6.75
CA TYR A 60 -11.43 4.37 -6.46
C TYR A 60 -10.06 4.73 -7.05
N ALA A 61 -8.99 4.41 -6.33
CA ALA A 61 -7.61 4.56 -6.78
C ALA A 61 -6.99 3.18 -7.07
N PRO A 62 -6.94 2.74 -8.34
CA PRO A 62 -6.42 1.42 -8.69
C PRO A 62 -4.91 1.31 -8.42
N PHE A 63 -4.46 0.12 -8.03
CA PHE A 63 -3.05 -0.17 -7.79
C PHE A 63 -2.47 -1.27 -8.69
N GLU A 64 -3.23 -1.78 -9.65
CA GLU A 64 -2.76 -2.82 -10.57
C GLU A 64 -1.41 -2.43 -11.19
N GLY A 65 -0.43 -3.35 -11.08
CA GLY A 65 0.98 -3.15 -11.42
C GLY A 65 1.89 -3.03 -10.18
N GLN A 66 1.35 -2.76 -8.99
CA GLN A 66 2.12 -2.60 -7.75
C GLN A 66 1.95 -3.78 -6.76
N GLU A 67 1.39 -4.92 -7.21
CA GLU A 67 1.05 -6.04 -6.33
C GLU A 67 2.28 -6.63 -5.63
N ALA A 68 3.40 -6.78 -6.34
CA ALA A 68 4.62 -7.34 -5.75
C ALA A 68 5.18 -6.43 -4.66
N SER A 69 5.16 -5.11 -4.89
CA SER A 69 5.57 -4.11 -3.89
C SER A 69 4.71 -4.21 -2.62
N GLN A 70 3.39 -4.32 -2.76
CA GLN A 70 2.46 -4.32 -1.64
C GLN A 70 2.45 -5.66 -0.91
N VAL A 71 2.42 -6.78 -1.62
CA VAL A 71 2.41 -8.12 -1.02
C VAL A 71 3.75 -8.45 -0.39
N GLY A 72 4.87 -8.19 -1.09
CA GLY A 72 6.21 -8.49 -0.59
C GLY A 72 6.51 -7.75 0.71
N SER A 73 6.25 -6.45 0.75
CA SER A 73 6.50 -5.63 1.94
C SER A 73 5.56 -5.98 3.10
N ALA A 74 4.27 -6.21 2.84
CA ALA A 74 3.31 -6.52 3.89
C ALA A 74 3.52 -7.91 4.51
N LEU A 75 3.92 -8.92 3.72
CA LEU A 75 4.23 -10.26 4.23
C LEU A 75 5.55 -10.32 5.02
N ALA A 76 6.41 -9.31 4.91
CA ALA A 76 7.61 -9.19 5.72
C ALA A 76 7.32 -8.72 7.16
N LEU A 77 6.15 -8.13 7.41
CA LEU A 77 5.74 -7.62 8.71
C LEU A 77 5.37 -8.75 9.68
N GLU A 78 5.49 -8.46 10.96
CA GLU A 78 4.94 -9.27 12.05
C GLU A 78 3.56 -8.75 12.48
N LYS A 79 2.76 -9.59 13.12
CA LYS A 79 1.34 -9.30 13.42
C LYS A 79 1.12 -8.03 14.23
N ASP A 80 2.09 -7.65 15.08
CA ASP A 80 2.01 -6.51 16.00
C ASP A 80 2.74 -5.26 15.47
N ASP A 81 3.22 -5.28 14.23
CA ASP A 81 3.78 -4.11 13.56
C ASP A 81 2.68 -3.11 13.18
N TRP A 82 3.09 -1.86 12.97
CA TRP A 82 2.22 -0.78 12.52
C TRP A 82 2.28 -0.58 11.02
N VAL A 83 1.12 -0.37 10.38
CA VAL A 83 1.01 -0.07 8.94
C VAL A 83 0.38 1.30 8.74
N PHE A 84 1.09 2.17 8.03
CA PHE A 84 0.66 3.53 7.68
C PHE A 84 0.50 3.64 6.16
N PRO A 85 -0.71 3.38 5.63
CA PRO A 85 -0.96 3.36 4.19
C PRO A 85 -1.30 4.75 3.64
N THR A 86 -1.13 4.91 2.34
CA THR A 86 -1.85 5.91 1.54
C THR A 86 -3.18 5.34 1.05
N TYR A 87 -3.92 6.16 0.30
CA TYR A 87 -5.16 5.75 -0.37
C TYR A 87 -4.96 4.68 -1.48
N ARG A 88 -3.71 4.29 -1.84
CA ARG A 88 -3.43 3.28 -2.90
C ARG A 88 -2.87 1.97 -2.35
N ASP A 89 -2.70 1.84 -1.05
CA ASP A 89 -2.00 0.70 -0.44
C ASP A 89 -2.95 -0.38 0.09
N HIS A 90 -4.12 -0.52 -0.56
CA HIS A 90 -5.14 -1.50 -0.14
C HIS A 90 -4.62 -2.93 -0.25
N GLY A 91 -3.79 -3.22 -1.25
CA GLY A 91 -3.17 -4.53 -1.39
C GLY A 91 -2.27 -4.87 -0.20
N ALA A 92 -1.49 -3.90 0.29
CA ALA A 92 -0.64 -4.07 1.46
C ALA A 92 -1.47 -4.26 2.74
N THR A 93 -2.48 -3.42 2.96
CA THR A 93 -3.34 -3.53 4.16
C THR A 93 -4.16 -4.82 4.15
N LEU A 94 -4.73 -5.23 3.02
CA LEU A 94 -5.44 -6.50 2.86
C LEU A 94 -4.52 -7.70 3.09
N THR A 95 -3.27 -7.64 2.63
CA THR A 95 -2.26 -8.68 2.85
C THR A 95 -1.86 -8.76 4.32
N PHE A 96 -1.79 -7.63 5.02
CA PHE A 96 -1.51 -7.57 6.47
C PHE A 96 -2.71 -8.00 7.33
N GLY A 97 -3.92 -8.07 6.75
CA GLY A 97 -5.12 -8.58 7.40
C GLY A 97 -6.22 -7.55 7.65
N ALA A 98 -6.27 -6.48 6.87
CA ALA A 98 -7.44 -5.61 6.83
C ALA A 98 -8.67 -6.36 6.30
N ASN A 99 -9.84 -5.99 6.79
CA ASN A 99 -11.10 -6.53 6.32
C ASN A 99 -11.46 -6.00 4.93
N MET A 100 -11.76 -6.90 4.01
CA MET A 100 -12.03 -6.56 2.61
C MET A 100 -13.36 -5.79 2.45
N ALA A 101 -14.40 -6.15 3.18
CA ALA A 101 -15.68 -5.44 3.14
C ALA A 101 -15.53 -4.00 3.66
N ARG A 102 -14.74 -3.79 4.72
CA ARG A 102 -14.42 -2.44 5.23
C ARG A 102 -13.58 -1.63 4.25
N THR A 103 -12.66 -2.27 3.52
CA THR A 103 -11.90 -1.58 2.48
C THR A 103 -12.80 -1.11 1.34
N TYR A 104 -13.79 -1.90 0.91
CA TYR A 104 -14.82 -1.44 -0.02
C TYR A 104 -15.70 -0.34 0.59
N LEU A 105 -16.06 -0.46 1.87
CA LEU A 105 -16.89 0.51 2.58
C LEU A 105 -16.22 1.89 2.66
N TYR A 106 -14.89 1.95 2.86
CA TYR A 106 -14.11 3.18 2.77
C TYR A 106 -14.30 3.87 1.41
N TRP A 107 -14.21 3.12 0.31
CA TRP A 107 -14.41 3.64 -1.05
C TRP A 107 -15.87 3.93 -1.40
N ASN A 108 -16.79 3.45 -0.58
CA ASN A 108 -18.20 3.86 -0.61
C ASN A 108 -18.44 5.17 0.17
N GLY A 109 -17.39 5.79 0.72
CA GLY A 109 -17.47 7.07 1.45
C GLY A 109 -17.85 6.92 2.93
N ARG A 110 -17.61 5.75 3.53
CA ARG A 110 -18.00 5.44 4.91
C ARG A 110 -16.76 5.42 5.82
N VAL A 111 -16.78 6.25 6.85
CA VAL A 111 -15.67 6.37 7.81
C VAL A 111 -15.43 5.08 8.60
N GLU A 112 -16.46 4.27 8.80
CA GLU A 112 -16.39 2.97 9.45
C GLU A 112 -15.46 1.99 8.70
N GLY A 113 -15.25 2.22 7.41
CA GLY A 113 -14.25 1.51 6.61
C GLY A 113 -12.80 1.75 7.03
N CYS A 114 -12.54 2.82 7.79
CA CYS A 114 -11.22 3.11 8.35
C CYS A 114 -10.92 2.36 9.66
N VAL A 115 -11.90 1.71 10.27
CA VAL A 115 -11.73 0.99 11.54
C VAL A 115 -11.05 -0.35 11.26
N PRO A 116 -9.81 -0.58 11.77
CA PRO A 116 -9.13 -1.85 11.55
C PRO A 116 -9.80 -3.00 12.33
N GLU A 117 -9.48 -4.23 11.95
CA GLU A 117 -9.84 -5.39 12.74
C GLU A 117 -9.17 -5.35 14.12
N GLU A 118 -9.84 -5.96 15.11
CA GLU A 118 -9.32 -6.02 16.47
C GLU A 118 -7.91 -6.64 16.49
N GLY A 119 -7.01 -6.01 17.20
CA GLY A 119 -5.60 -6.42 17.29
C GLY A 119 -4.74 -6.07 16.05
N LYS A 120 -5.28 -5.42 15.02
CA LYS A 120 -4.52 -4.94 13.88
C LYS A 120 -4.15 -3.46 14.04
N LYS A 121 -2.88 -3.17 13.85
CA LYS A 121 -2.34 -1.82 13.93
C LYS A 121 -2.22 -1.20 12.53
N ILE A 122 -3.35 -0.95 11.91
CA ILE A 122 -3.45 -0.33 10.59
C ILE A 122 -4.01 1.09 10.77
N PHE A 123 -3.23 2.10 10.36
CA PHE A 123 -3.68 3.48 10.40
C PHE A 123 -4.68 3.75 9.26
N PRO A 124 -5.63 4.68 9.42
CA PRO A 124 -6.49 5.11 8.32
C PRO A 124 -5.67 5.55 7.11
N PRO A 125 -6.16 5.30 5.86
CA PRO A 125 -5.45 5.72 4.66
C PRO A 125 -5.19 7.23 4.64
N ALA A 126 -3.93 7.64 4.51
CA ALA A 126 -3.57 9.05 4.39
C ALA A 126 -3.91 9.56 2.98
N VAL A 127 -4.83 10.51 2.88
CA VAL A 127 -5.14 11.24 1.64
C VAL A 127 -4.24 12.47 1.50
N PRO A 128 -4.00 13.28 2.54
CA PRO A 128 -2.94 14.30 2.52
C PRO A 128 -1.58 13.62 2.33
N ILE A 129 -0.88 14.04 1.27
CA ILE A 129 0.35 13.38 0.84
C ILE A 129 1.46 13.56 1.89
N ALA A 130 2.19 12.47 2.18
CA ALA A 130 3.30 12.34 3.13
C ALA A 130 2.95 12.44 4.64
N THR A 131 1.77 12.89 5.04
CA THR A 131 1.37 13.09 6.45
C THR A 131 1.55 11.82 7.31
N GLN A 132 1.41 10.63 6.74
CA GLN A 132 1.60 9.36 7.46
C GLN A 132 3.05 9.08 7.85
N LEU A 133 4.04 9.73 7.24
CA LEU A 133 5.46 9.47 7.49
C LEU A 133 5.90 9.92 8.91
N PRO A 134 5.63 11.17 9.35
CA PRO A 134 5.88 11.55 10.74
C PRO A 134 5.03 10.77 11.73
N HIS A 135 3.79 10.38 11.39
CA HIS A 135 2.98 9.50 12.25
C HIS A 135 3.63 8.14 12.46
N ALA A 136 4.15 7.52 11.40
CA ALA A 136 4.86 6.24 11.49
C ALA A 136 6.13 6.35 12.34
N ALA A 137 6.90 7.43 12.16
CA ALA A 137 8.07 7.71 12.99
C ALA A 137 7.67 7.81 14.47
N GLY A 138 6.62 8.55 14.79
CA GLY A 138 6.09 8.70 16.16
C GLY A 138 5.62 7.37 16.77
N ALA A 139 4.89 6.54 16.01
CA ALA A 139 4.45 5.23 16.46
C ALA A 139 5.64 4.29 16.73
N ALA A 140 6.64 4.28 15.83
CA ALA A 140 7.86 3.50 16.02
C ALA A 140 8.64 3.96 17.27
N MET A 141 8.76 5.27 17.51
CA MET A 141 9.36 5.81 18.73
C MET A 141 8.57 5.38 19.99
N ALA A 142 7.25 5.31 19.91
CA ALA A 142 6.42 4.83 21.02
C ALA A 142 6.67 3.35 21.33
N GLU A 143 6.78 2.48 20.30
CA GLU A 143 7.12 1.07 20.48
C GLU A 143 8.53 0.90 21.07
N GLN A 144 9.50 1.69 20.61
CA GLN A 144 10.85 1.72 21.18
C GLN A 144 10.84 2.10 22.67
N ARG A 145 10.08 3.13 23.05
CA ARG A 145 9.95 3.55 24.46
C ARG A 145 9.26 2.51 25.34
N LYS A 146 8.33 1.73 24.78
CA LYS A 146 7.69 0.59 25.47
C LYS A 146 8.62 -0.62 25.59
N GLY A 147 9.78 -0.61 24.93
CA GLY A 147 10.72 -1.74 24.92
C GLY A 147 10.22 -2.93 24.10
N THR A 148 9.27 -2.74 23.19
CA THR A 148 8.80 -3.80 22.28
C THR A 148 9.78 -3.98 21.12
N LYS A 149 9.61 -5.05 20.35
CA LYS A 149 10.33 -5.29 19.10
C LYS A 149 9.49 -4.94 17.87
N ASN A 150 8.32 -4.33 18.07
CA ASN A 150 7.43 -3.95 16.97
C ASN A 150 8.04 -2.80 16.15
N ALA A 151 7.84 -2.85 14.87
CA ALA A 151 8.26 -1.83 13.92
C ALA A 151 7.06 -1.15 13.26
N ALA A 152 7.32 -0.10 12.50
CA ALA A 152 6.33 0.53 11.65
C ALA A 152 6.77 0.46 10.18
N ILE A 153 5.81 0.42 9.26
CA ILE A 153 6.01 0.66 7.84
C ILE A 153 5.11 1.79 7.38
N ALA A 154 5.68 2.76 6.65
CA ALA A 154 4.93 3.83 6.01
C ALA A 154 5.06 3.74 4.50
N TYR A 155 3.93 3.62 3.81
CA TYR A 155 3.87 3.56 2.36
C TYR A 155 3.69 4.96 1.78
N PHE A 156 4.33 5.24 0.64
CA PHE A 156 4.17 6.51 -0.07
C PHE A 156 4.64 6.41 -1.52
N GLY A 157 4.08 7.26 -2.39
CA GLY A 157 4.51 7.40 -3.79
C GLY A 157 5.69 8.36 -3.93
N ASP A 158 6.22 8.44 -5.16
CA ASP A 158 7.30 9.39 -5.51
C ASP A 158 6.89 10.86 -5.25
N GLY A 159 5.61 11.22 -5.48
CA GLY A 159 5.08 12.54 -5.20
C GLY A 159 5.26 13.03 -3.76
N ALA A 160 5.17 12.13 -2.80
CA ALA A 160 5.34 12.47 -1.39
C ALA A 160 6.74 13.01 -1.05
N THR A 161 7.74 12.71 -1.88
CA THR A 161 9.12 13.15 -1.64
C THR A 161 9.35 14.65 -1.88
N SER A 162 8.32 15.37 -2.32
CA SER A 162 8.33 16.82 -2.49
C SER A 162 7.65 17.56 -1.33
N GLU A 163 7.02 16.83 -0.40
CA GLU A 163 6.32 17.39 0.75
C GLU A 163 7.25 17.57 1.96
N GLY A 164 6.95 18.57 2.81
CA GLY A 164 7.71 18.83 4.04
C GLY A 164 7.70 17.64 5.00
N ASP A 165 6.53 17.01 5.18
CA ASP A 165 6.33 15.85 6.06
C ASP A 165 7.24 14.66 5.72
N PHE A 166 7.62 14.49 4.43
CA PHE A 166 8.61 13.49 4.04
C PHE A 166 9.95 13.77 4.73
N HIS A 167 10.45 14.98 4.60
CA HIS A 167 11.74 15.38 5.15
C HIS A 167 11.75 15.35 6.69
N GLU A 168 10.68 15.81 7.29
CA GLU A 168 10.50 15.82 8.74
C GLU A 168 10.39 14.40 9.31
N GLY A 169 9.57 13.55 8.70
CA GLY A 169 9.41 12.17 9.14
C GLY A 169 10.72 11.37 9.09
N LEU A 170 11.47 11.49 7.99
CA LEU A 170 12.76 10.80 7.84
C LEU A 170 13.79 11.34 8.82
N ASN A 171 13.86 12.66 9.01
CA ASN A 171 14.80 13.28 9.94
C ASN A 171 14.53 12.85 11.39
N PHE A 172 13.28 12.92 11.85
CA PHE A 172 12.91 12.46 13.19
C PHE A 172 13.23 10.98 13.39
N ALA A 173 12.84 10.14 12.45
CA ALA A 173 13.12 8.71 12.54
C ALA A 173 14.63 8.42 12.66
N SER A 174 15.44 9.14 11.87
CA SER A 174 16.89 8.97 11.92
C SER A 174 17.49 9.45 13.22
N VAL A 175 17.15 10.66 13.69
CA VAL A 175 17.68 11.23 14.94
C VAL A 175 17.38 10.33 16.14
N PHE A 176 16.19 9.75 16.20
CA PHE A 176 15.77 8.89 17.32
C PHE A 176 15.99 7.40 17.07
N GLN A 177 16.60 7.02 15.93
CA GLN A 177 16.81 5.62 15.53
C GLN A 177 15.52 4.78 15.63
N ALA A 178 14.41 5.38 15.20
CA ALA A 178 13.08 4.77 15.30
C ALA A 178 12.97 3.51 14.40
N PRO A 179 12.38 2.41 14.87
CA PRO A 179 12.23 1.18 14.10
C PRO A 179 11.12 1.32 13.03
N VAL A 180 11.42 2.04 11.94
CA VAL A 180 10.47 2.30 10.86
C VAL A 180 11.08 2.03 9.48
N ILE A 181 10.26 1.46 8.60
CA ILE A 181 10.54 1.33 7.16
C ILE A 181 9.75 2.40 6.42
N PHE A 182 10.45 3.25 5.68
CA PHE A 182 9.87 4.17 4.71
C PHE A 182 9.84 3.49 3.35
N PHE A 183 8.67 2.99 2.94
CA PHE A 183 8.50 2.19 1.73
C PHE A 183 7.92 3.04 0.60
N ASN A 184 8.78 3.45 -0.31
CA ASN A 184 8.41 4.23 -1.48
C ASN A 184 8.00 3.32 -2.65
N GLN A 185 6.79 3.49 -3.16
CA GLN A 185 6.34 2.89 -4.42
C GLN A 185 6.53 3.91 -5.54
N ASN A 186 7.72 3.90 -6.16
CA ASN A 186 8.05 4.79 -7.26
C ASN A 186 7.45 4.26 -8.55
N ASN A 187 6.28 4.79 -8.92
CA ASN A 187 5.59 4.46 -10.17
C ASN A 187 5.82 5.51 -11.27
N GLY A 188 6.73 6.47 -11.04
CA GLY A 188 7.16 7.47 -12.01
C GLY A 188 6.23 8.68 -12.19
N PHE A 189 5.11 8.74 -11.45
CA PHE A 189 4.11 9.80 -11.61
C PHE A 189 3.49 10.26 -10.30
N ALA A 190 3.61 11.55 -10.01
CA ALA A 190 2.79 12.23 -9.01
C ALA A 190 1.49 12.68 -9.68
N ILE A 191 0.42 11.88 -9.59
CA ILE A 191 -0.83 12.03 -10.35
C ILE A 191 -0.54 11.99 -11.87
N SER A 192 -0.33 13.15 -12.47
CA SER A 192 -0.04 13.39 -13.88
C SER A 192 1.36 13.96 -14.13
N VAL A 193 2.08 14.34 -13.07
CA VAL A 193 3.42 14.95 -13.19
C VAL A 193 4.47 13.83 -13.21
N PRO A 194 5.24 13.67 -14.29
CA PRO A 194 6.30 12.69 -14.36
C PRO A 194 7.45 13.07 -13.42
N ILE A 195 8.15 12.05 -12.92
CA ILE A 195 9.14 12.19 -11.84
C ILE A 195 10.27 13.15 -12.18
N GLU A 196 10.69 13.25 -13.44
CA GLU A 196 11.73 14.17 -13.92
C GLU A 196 11.34 15.65 -13.81
N LYS A 197 10.03 15.94 -13.74
CA LYS A 197 9.51 17.30 -13.51
C LYS A 197 9.28 17.60 -12.04
N GLN A 198 9.25 16.56 -11.21
CA GLN A 198 8.98 16.67 -9.78
C GLN A 198 10.26 16.77 -8.96
N MET A 199 11.32 16.01 -9.29
CA MET A 199 12.56 16.02 -8.54
C MET A 199 13.80 16.01 -9.45
N ASN A 200 14.86 16.71 -9.02
CA ASN A 200 16.14 16.73 -9.72
C ASN A 200 17.12 15.64 -9.23
N SER A 201 16.88 15.04 -8.06
CA SER A 201 17.67 13.89 -7.60
C SER A 201 17.38 12.68 -8.49
N LYS A 202 18.43 11.90 -8.82
CA LYS A 202 18.32 10.77 -9.76
C LYS A 202 17.44 9.62 -9.23
N THR A 203 17.38 9.48 -7.91
CA THR A 203 16.61 8.41 -7.23
C THR A 203 15.98 8.96 -5.96
N VAL A 204 14.90 8.33 -5.51
CA VAL A 204 14.33 8.61 -4.18
C VAL A 204 15.28 8.11 -3.08
N ALA A 205 15.89 6.95 -3.27
CA ALA A 205 16.85 6.36 -2.32
C ALA A 205 18.03 7.32 -1.99
N GLN A 206 18.46 8.13 -2.96
CA GLN A 206 19.51 9.14 -2.76
C GLN A 206 19.16 10.17 -1.67
N LYS A 207 17.87 10.46 -1.47
CA LYS A 207 17.43 11.46 -0.48
C LYS A 207 17.71 11.03 0.96
N ALA A 208 17.83 9.74 1.24
CA ALA A 208 18.15 9.19 2.57
C ALA A 208 19.54 9.59 3.06
N ILE A 209 20.47 9.94 2.16
CA ILE A 209 21.82 10.37 2.51
C ILE A 209 21.77 11.62 3.39
N ALA A 210 20.82 12.53 3.16
CA ALA A 210 20.68 13.75 3.95
C ALA A 210 20.40 13.48 5.44
N TYR A 211 19.96 12.26 5.78
CA TYR A 211 19.57 11.84 7.13
C TYR A 211 20.50 10.75 7.69
N ASP A 212 21.61 10.44 7.01
CA ASP A 212 22.48 9.30 7.34
C ASP A 212 21.69 7.99 7.52
N MET A 213 20.67 7.81 6.68
CA MET A 213 19.74 6.67 6.72
C MET A 213 20.11 5.67 5.63
N PRO A 214 20.23 4.37 5.97
CA PRO A 214 20.36 3.32 4.98
C PRO A 214 19.21 3.32 3.98
N SER A 215 19.54 3.13 2.70
CA SER A 215 18.55 3.06 1.64
C SER A 215 18.91 2.03 0.59
N ILE A 216 17.90 1.47 -0.04
CA ILE A 216 18.04 0.52 -1.14
C ILE A 216 16.99 0.77 -2.20
N ARG A 217 17.36 0.52 -3.47
CA ARG A 217 16.41 0.43 -4.59
C ARG A 217 16.15 -1.03 -4.90
N VAL A 218 14.89 -1.38 -5.03
CA VAL A 218 14.48 -2.74 -5.41
C VAL A 218 13.62 -2.71 -6.67
N ASP A 219 13.66 -3.76 -7.44
CA ASP A 219 12.64 -4.01 -8.46
C ASP A 219 11.30 -4.27 -7.75
N GLY A 220 10.41 -3.28 -7.78
CA GLY A 220 9.11 -3.33 -7.12
C GLY A 220 8.13 -4.33 -7.74
N ASN A 221 8.47 -4.91 -8.89
CA ASN A 221 7.71 -5.98 -9.55
C ASN A 221 8.30 -7.38 -9.27
N ASP A 222 9.40 -7.46 -8.52
CA ASP A 222 9.96 -8.68 -7.97
C ASP A 222 9.56 -8.85 -6.50
N VAL A 223 8.53 -9.64 -6.22
CA VAL A 223 8.00 -9.84 -4.87
C VAL A 223 9.03 -10.41 -3.89
N PHE A 224 10.01 -11.19 -4.37
CA PHE A 224 11.07 -11.76 -3.54
C PHE A 224 12.07 -10.68 -3.13
N ALA A 225 12.50 -9.83 -4.08
CA ALA A 225 13.38 -8.72 -3.78
C ALA A 225 12.76 -7.75 -2.77
N VAL A 226 11.49 -7.41 -2.97
CA VAL A 226 10.72 -6.57 -2.05
C VAL A 226 10.63 -7.21 -0.66
N TYR A 227 10.24 -8.48 -0.58
CA TYR A 227 10.07 -9.19 0.69
C TYR A 227 11.37 -9.27 1.48
N PHE A 228 12.44 -9.77 0.85
CA PHE A 228 13.71 -9.99 1.57
C PHE A 228 14.35 -8.68 1.99
N GLN A 229 14.31 -7.63 1.17
CA GLN A 229 14.87 -6.34 1.54
C GLN A 229 14.04 -5.62 2.62
N THR A 230 12.72 -5.76 2.57
CA THR A 230 11.87 -5.25 3.65
C THR A 230 12.13 -5.99 4.95
N ARG A 231 12.27 -7.33 4.91
CA ARG A 231 12.58 -8.16 6.08
C ARG A 231 13.94 -7.80 6.68
N GLU A 232 14.99 -7.64 5.86
CA GLU A 232 16.32 -7.21 6.32
C GLU A 232 16.29 -5.82 6.98
N GLY A 233 15.54 -4.88 6.40
CA GLY A 233 15.31 -3.55 6.98
C GLY A 233 14.60 -3.61 8.33
N LEU A 234 13.53 -4.42 8.43
CA LEU A 234 12.79 -4.63 9.68
C LEU A 234 13.64 -5.29 10.76
N ASP A 235 14.39 -6.33 10.41
CA ASP A 235 15.27 -7.04 11.34
C ASP A 235 16.35 -6.11 11.88
N ARG A 236 16.92 -5.25 11.03
CA ARG A 236 17.85 -4.20 11.47
C ARG A 236 17.19 -3.20 12.41
N ALA A 237 16.01 -2.70 12.05
CA ALA A 237 15.26 -1.73 12.86
C ALA A 237 14.92 -2.28 14.26
N ARG A 238 14.43 -3.53 14.35
CA ARG A 238 14.13 -4.22 15.60
C ARG A 238 15.35 -4.44 16.51
N ASN A 239 16.54 -4.49 15.92
CA ASN A 239 17.80 -4.64 16.62
C ASN A 239 18.50 -3.29 16.90
N GLY A 240 17.77 -2.18 16.79
CA GLY A 240 18.30 -0.85 17.13
C GLY A 240 19.11 -0.18 16.01
N GLY A 241 19.10 -0.72 14.80
CA GLY A 241 19.80 -0.16 13.65
C GLY A 241 19.06 0.97 12.94
N GLY A 242 17.96 1.48 13.53
CA GLY A 242 17.21 2.63 13.04
C GLY A 242 16.41 2.39 11.75
N PRO A 243 15.93 3.47 11.12
CA PRO A 243 15.05 3.42 9.96
C PRO A 243 15.76 2.98 8.67
N THR A 244 14.96 2.57 7.68
CA THR A 244 15.42 2.30 6.30
C THR A 244 14.49 2.94 5.28
N LEU A 245 15.03 3.54 4.24
CA LEU A 245 14.29 3.93 3.05
C LEU A 245 14.41 2.85 1.97
N ILE A 246 13.28 2.29 1.52
CA ILE A 246 13.22 1.35 0.40
C ILE A 246 12.52 2.05 -0.76
N GLU A 247 13.19 2.18 -1.90
CA GLU A 247 12.61 2.66 -3.16
C GLU A 247 12.29 1.46 -4.05
N ALA A 248 11.02 1.09 -4.12
CA ALA A 248 10.49 0.04 -5.01
C ALA A 248 10.11 0.65 -6.36
N ILE A 249 10.86 0.31 -7.40
CA ILE A 249 10.58 0.77 -8.77
C ILE A 249 9.47 -0.08 -9.34
N THR A 250 8.35 0.54 -9.65
CA THR A 250 7.15 -0.15 -10.13
C THR A 250 6.41 0.68 -11.18
N TRP A 251 5.25 0.22 -11.61
CA TRP A 251 4.43 0.94 -12.58
C TRP A 251 2.94 0.82 -12.24
N ARG A 252 2.22 1.93 -12.32
CA ARG A 252 0.76 1.94 -12.20
C ARG A 252 0.14 1.76 -13.60
N TYR A 253 -0.48 0.61 -13.87
CA TYR A 253 -1.08 0.35 -15.20
C TYR A 253 -2.33 1.21 -15.47
N GLY A 254 -3.15 1.39 -14.45
CA GLY A 254 -4.38 2.17 -14.53
C GLY A 254 -4.19 3.69 -14.42
N ALA A 255 -5.30 4.41 -14.51
CA ALA A 255 -5.40 5.83 -14.20
C ALA A 255 -5.03 6.14 -12.74
N HIS A 256 -4.87 7.42 -12.40
CA HIS A 256 -4.62 7.83 -11.02
C HIS A 256 -5.79 7.47 -10.09
N THR A 257 -7.00 7.77 -10.55
CA THR A 257 -8.27 7.33 -9.95
C THR A 257 -9.25 6.99 -11.06
N THR A 258 -10.41 6.41 -10.72
CA THR A 258 -11.47 6.13 -11.69
C THR A 258 -12.09 7.38 -12.33
N ALA A 259 -11.82 8.57 -11.80
CA ALA A 259 -12.23 9.85 -12.36
C ALA A 259 -11.14 10.53 -13.22
N ASP A 260 -9.95 9.91 -13.35
CA ASP A 260 -8.81 10.44 -14.10
C ASP A 260 -8.76 9.87 -15.53
N ASP A 261 -8.21 10.68 -16.45
CA ASP A 261 -7.94 10.29 -17.84
C ASP A 261 -6.41 10.28 -18.09
N PRO A 262 -5.75 9.12 -18.02
CA PRO A 262 -4.30 9.02 -18.16
C PRO A 262 -3.80 9.36 -19.56
N THR A 263 -4.66 9.38 -20.59
CA THR A 263 -4.25 9.69 -21.96
C THR A 263 -3.82 11.15 -22.13
N LYS A 264 -4.18 12.03 -21.18
CA LYS A 264 -3.81 13.44 -21.17
C LYS A 264 -2.35 13.70 -20.79
N TYR A 265 -1.69 12.75 -20.13
CA TYR A 265 -0.33 12.96 -19.60
C TYR A 265 0.65 11.82 -19.88
N ARG A 266 0.19 10.64 -20.33
CA ARG A 266 1.04 9.54 -20.74
C ARG A 266 0.46 8.77 -21.92
N ASN A 267 1.35 8.08 -22.66
CA ASN A 267 0.92 7.16 -23.69
C ASN A 267 0.54 5.80 -23.06
N GLN A 268 -0.71 5.40 -23.20
CA GLN A 268 -1.20 4.14 -22.63
C GLN A 268 -0.52 2.90 -23.25
N SER A 269 -0.12 2.97 -24.53
CA SER A 269 0.61 1.86 -25.18
C SER A 269 1.95 1.54 -24.50
N ASP A 270 2.57 2.50 -23.82
CA ASP A 270 3.81 2.24 -23.07
C ASP A 270 3.51 1.47 -21.79
N SER A 271 2.38 1.77 -21.11
CA SER A 271 1.89 0.97 -19.98
C SER A 271 1.56 -0.47 -20.37
N ASP A 272 0.97 -0.68 -21.55
CA ASP A 272 0.64 -2.01 -22.06
C ASP A 272 1.90 -2.84 -22.34
N LYS A 273 2.93 -2.23 -22.96
CA LYS A 273 4.24 -2.87 -23.17
C LYS A 273 4.94 -3.22 -21.85
N ILE A 274 4.92 -2.29 -20.88
CA ILE A 274 5.49 -2.55 -19.55
C ILE A 274 4.76 -3.71 -18.89
N ARG A 275 3.43 -3.76 -18.99
CA ARG A 275 2.61 -4.85 -18.47
C ARG A 275 2.99 -6.21 -19.08
N GLU A 276 3.17 -6.28 -20.39
CA GLU A 276 3.56 -7.53 -21.08
C GLU A 276 4.89 -8.10 -20.58
N ILE A 277 5.84 -7.23 -20.22
CA ILE A 277 7.19 -7.60 -19.82
C ILE A 277 7.30 -7.76 -18.29
N GLN A 278 6.78 -6.79 -17.53
CA GLN A 278 7.09 -6.62 -16.10
C GLN A 278 5.91 -6.97 -15.18
N ASP A 279 4.83 -7.60 -15.67
CA ASP A 279 3.71 -7.97 -14.80
C ASP A 279 4.17 -8.88 -13.65
N PRO A 280 3.98 -8.46 -12.38
CA PRO A 280 4.49 -9.19 -11.22
C PRO A 280 3.88 -10.58 -11.06
N LEU A 281 2.61 -10.79 -11.47
CA LEU A 281 1.97 -12.11 -11.42
C LEU A 281 2.56 -13.04 -12.48
N LEU A 282 2.71 -12.54 -13.72
CA LEU A 282 3.33 -13.34 -14.79
C LEU A 282 4.77 -13.71 -14.46
N ARG A 283 5.51 -12.83 -13.78
CA ARG A 283 6.89 -13.10 -13.36
C ARG A 283 6.94 -14.27 -12.38
N VAL A 284 6.10 -14.28 -11.34
CA VAL A 284 6.04 -15.38 -10.37
C VAL A 284 5.47 -16.66 -11.00
N GLU A 285 4.48 -16.57 -11.89
CA GLU A 285 3.98 -17.70 -12.65
C GLU A 285 5.09 -18.37 -13.48
N ARG A 286 5.89 -17.56 -14.19
CA ARG A 286 7.06 -18.05 -14.94
C ARG A 286 8.07 -18.73 -14.03
N TYR A 287 8.36 -18.16 -12.86
CA TYR A 287 9.22 -18.78 -11.86
C TYR A 287 8.66 -20.12 -11.38
N MET A 288 7.37 -20.19 -11.04
CA MET A 288 6.71 -21.42 -10.59
C MET A 288 6.77 -22.51 -11.66
N LYS A 289 6.47 -22.18 -12.91
CA LYS A 289 6.55 -23.15 -14.04
C LYS A 289 7.97 -23.67 -14.25
N ARG A 290 8.99 -22.81 -14.18
CA ARG A 290 10.41 -23.22 -14.33
C ARG A 290 10.89 -24.14 -13.22
N ASN A 291 10.33 -24.00 -12.01
CA ASN A 291 10.74 -24.77 -10.84
C ASN A 291 9.78 -25.92 -10.50
N ASN A 292 8.85 -26.28 -11.40
CA ASN A 292 7.84 -27.34 -11.23
C ASN A 292 6.94 -27.12 -9.98
N LEU A 293 6.67 -25.87 -9.64
CA LEU A 293 5.79 -25.47 -8.53
C LEU A 293 4.37 -25.09 -9.02
N TRP A 294 4.18 -25.02 -10.35
CA TRP A 294 2.90 -24.66 -10.95
C TRP A 294 1.96 -25.88 -10.97
N ASP A 295 0.75 -25.69 -10.44
CA ASP A 295 -0.30 -26.69 -10.38
C ASP A 295 -1.63 -26.02 -10.82
N GLU A 296 -2.16 -26.46 -11.95
CA GLU A 296 -3.38 -25.91 -12.54
C GLU A 296 -4.62 -26.13 -11.66
N GLU A 297 -4.71 -27.27 -10.94
CA GLU A 297 -5.83 -27.57 -10.06
C GLU A 297 -5.80 -26.64 -8.82
N TRP A 298 -4.61 -26.47 -8.24
CA TRP A 298 -4.41 -25.52 -7.15
C TRP A 298 -4.75 -24.09 -7.56
N VAL A 299 -4.33 -23.64 -8.74
CA VAL A 299 -4.62 -22.31 -9.27
C VAL A 299 -6.12 -22.12 -9.48
N ALA A 300 -6.79 -23.09 -10.10
CA ALA A 300 -8.24 -23.01 -10.34
C ALA A 300 -9.02 -22.94 -9.01
N LYS A 301 -8.66 -23.75 -8.03
CA LYS A 301 -9.24 -23.75 -6.69
C LYS A 301 -9.04 -22.40 -6.00
N MET A 302 -7.81 -21.89 -6.00
CA MET A 302 -7.44 -20.60 -5.42
C MET A 302 -8.25 -19.44 -6.03
N ILE A 303 -8.42 -19.39 -7.36
CA ILE A 303 -9.22 -18.36 -8.04
C ILE A 303 -10.68 -18.44 -7.58
N GLY A 304 -11.22 -19.65 -7.43
CA GLY A 304 -12.57 -19.86 -6.90
C GLY A 304 -12.75 -19.34 -5.47
N GLU A 305 -11.79 -19.63 -4.59
CA GLU A 305 -11.77 -19.16 -3.20
C GLU A 305 -11.69 -17.63 -3.13
N VAL A 306 -10.77 -17.02 -3.88
CA VAL A 306 -10.61 -15.56 -3.97
C VAL A 306 -11.89 -14.88 -4.49
N THR A 307 -12.48 -15.45 -5.53
CA THR A 307 -13.73 -14.92 -6.08
C THR A 307 -14.86 -14.94 -5.04
N SER A 308 -15.00 -16.06 -4.34
CA SER A 308 -16.03 -16.21 -3.29
C SER A 308 -15.79 -15.25 -2.12
N GLU A 309 -14.54 -15.05 -1.69
CA GLU A 309 -14.19 -14.07 -0.65
C GLU A 309 -14.61 -12.65 -1.06
N ILE A 310 -14.30 -12.25 -2.29
CA ILE A 310 -14.65 -10.94 -2.80
C ILE A 310 -16.17 -10.73 -2.90
N GLU A 311 -16.88 -11.72 -3.40
CA GLU A 311 -18.36 -11.66 -3.49
C GLU A 311 -19.01 -11.55 -2.11
N GLN A 312 -18.46 -12.26 -1.13
CA GLN A 312 -18.93 -12.18 0.25
C GLN A 312 -18.65 -10.79 0.84
N ALA A 313 -17.44 -10.25 0.65
CA ALA A 313 -17.07 -8.92 1.11
C ALA A 313 -17.95 -7.81 0.50
N ILE A 314 -18.37 -7.95 -0.75
CA ILE A 314 -19.29 -7.02 -1.40
C ILE A 314 -20.67 -7.07 -0.74
N LYS A 315 -21.20 -8.28 -0.49
CA LYS A 315 -22.48 -8.43 0.20
C LYS A 315 -22.46 -7.80 1.61
N GLU A 316 -21.38 -8.00 2.34
CA GLU A 316 -21.19 -7.40 3.67
C GLU A 316 -21.13 -5.88 3.60
N MET A 317 -20.38 -5.31 2.65
CA MET A 317 -20.31 -3.87 2.42
C MET A 317 -21.70 -3.29 2.09
N GLU A 318 -22.48 -3.94 1.21
CA GLU A 318 -23.81 -3.47 0.79
C GLU A 318 -24.87 -3.62 1.88
N ALA A 319 -24.72 -4.61 2.77
CA ALA A 319 -25.60 -4.82 3.92
C ALA A 319 -25.30 -3.85 5.07
N PHE A 320 -24.20 -3.07 5.00
CA PHE A 320 -23.84 -2.16 6.06
C PHE A 320 -24.90 -1.06 6.24
N PRO A 321 -25.30 -0.70 7.47
CA PRO A 321 -26.34 0.29 7.74
C PRO A 321 -26.07 1.63 7.03
N LYS A 322 -27.12 2.30 6.59
CA LYS A 322 -26.97 3.64 6.01
C LYS A 322 -26.35 4.62 7.01
N PRO A 323 -25.65 5.68 6.54
CA PRO A 323 -25.13 6.72 7.42
C PRO A 323 -26.25 7.37 8.24
N ASN A 324 -25.98 7.62 9.52
CA ASN A 324 -26.89 8.39 10.33
C ASN A 324 -26.59 9.89 10.12
N VAL A 325 -27.57 10.66 9.72
CA VAL A 325 -27.42 12.11 9.50
C VAL A 325 -26.96 12.83 10.77
N ASN A 326 -27.34 12.35 11.95
CA ASN A 326 -26.88 12.92 13.22
C ASN A 326 -25.35 12.89 13.36
N ASP A 327 -24.66 11.91 12.76
CA ASP A 327 -23.20 11.76 12.83
C ASP A 327 -22.46 12.98 12.23
N LEU A 328 -23.10 13.73 11.33
CA LEU A 328 -22.57 14.97 10.77
C LEU A 328 -22.39 16.06 11.84
N PHE A 329 -23.11 16.00 12.94
CA PHE A 329 -23.17 17.03 13.98
C PHE A 329 -22.66 16.55 15.33
N ASP A 330 -22.95 15.29 15.72
CA ASP A 330 -22.82 14.81 17.09
C ASP A 330 -21.37 14.51 17.48
N TYR A 331 -20.46 14.30 16.52
CA TYR A 331 -19.06 13.97 16.76
C TYR A 331 -18.06 15.09 16.42
N VAL A 332 -18.55 16.32 16.13
CA VAL A 332 -17.67 17.45 15.80
C VAL A 332 -16.94 17.98 17.04
N PHE A 333 -17.61 17.98 18.19
CA PHE A 333 -17.07 18.38 19.49
C PHE A 333 -17.53 17.41 20.58
N GLU A 334 -16.75 17.32 21.67
CA GLU A 334 -17.12 16.53 22.85
C GLU A 334 -18.47 16.96 23.44
N LYS A 335 -18.73 18.25 23.42
CA LYS A 335 -20.00 18.87 23.89
C LYS A 335 -20.59 19.69 22.76
N ALA A 336 -21.90 19.58 22.59
CA ALA A 336 -22.60 20.36 21.59
C ALA A 336 -22.37 21.87 21.80
N VAL A 337 -21.94 22.55 20.74
CA VAL A 337 -21.76 24.02 20.71
C VAL A 337 -22.84 24.65 19.86
N TRP A 338 -23.19 25.88 20.19
CA TRP A 338 -24.32 26.59 19.57
C TRP A 338 -24.30 26.57 18.03
N PRO A 339 -23.18 26.79 17.30
CA PRO A 339 -23.19 26.79 15.83
C PRO A 339 -23.60 25.45 15.28
N ILE A 340 -23.07 24.32 15.82
CA ILE A 340 -23.38 22.97 15.38
C ILE A 340 -24.83 22.59 15.69
N THR A 341 -25.30 22.92 16.89
CA THR A 341 -26.71 22.72 17.27
C THR A 341 -27.64 23.45 16.30
N LYS A 342 -27.33 24.71 15.99
CA LYS A 342 -28.12 25.52 15.05
C LYS A 342 -28.13 24.93 13.62
N GLN A 343 -27.01 24.47 13.13
CA GLN A 343 -26.89 23.80 11.81
C GLN A 343 -27.73 22.53 11.79
N LYS A 344 -27.66 21.70 12.84
CA LYS A 344 -28.45 20.47 12.98
C LYS A 344 -29.96 20.78 12.97
N GLU A 345 -30.42 21.77 13.74
CA GLU A 345 -31.82 22.22 13.74
C GLU A 345 -32.25 22.67 12.34
N GLN A 346 -31.46 23.49 11.65
CA GLN A 346 -31.76 23.97 10.29
C GLN A 346 -31.84 22.85 9.28
N TYR A 347 -30.92 21.88 9.37
CA TYR A 347 -30.94 20.71 8.49
C TYR A 347 -32.25 19.93 8.59
N PHE A 348 -32.71 19.62 9.82
CA PHE A 348 -33.96 18.89 10.03
C PHE A 348 -35.22 19.72 9.76
N GLN A 349 -35.14 21.03 9.86
CA GLN A 349 -36.24 21.92 9.43
C GLN A 349 -36.43 21.89 7.90
N LEU A 350 -35.33 21.82 7.13
CA LEU A 350 -35.35 21.85 5.67
C LEU A 350 -35.64 20.48 5.05
N ASN A 351 -35.15 19.39 5.66
CA ASN A 351 -35.17 18.06 5.06
C ASN A 351 -36.12 17.07 5.76
N GLY A 352 -36.80 17.49 6.85
CA GLY A 352 -37.57 16.59 7.71
C GLY A 352 -36.67 15.75 8.62
N ARG A 353 -37.25 15.18 9.68
CA ARG A 353 -36.56 14.15 10.50
C ARG A 353 -36.83 12.82 9.82
N GLU A 354 -35.81 12.17 9.30
CA GLU A 354 -35.88 10.74 9.03
C GLU A 354 -35.66 10.03 10.39
N ASP A 355 -36.68 9.35 10.87
CA ASP A 355 -36.62 8.52 12.07
C ASP A 355 -35.77 7.26 11.83
#